data_88e7eae700c21b5e7e6460c3f0a41ae2
#
_entry.id   88e7eae700c21b5e7e6460c3f0a41ae2
#
_cell.length_a   1.000
_cell.length_b   1.000
_cell.length_c   1.000
_cell.angle_alpha   90.00
_cell.angle_beta   90.00
_cell.angle_gamma   90.00
#
_symmetry.space_group_name_H-M   'P 1'
#
loop_
_entity.id
_entity.type
_entity.pdbx_description
1 polymer ?
#
loop_
_entity_poly.entity_id
_entity_poly.type
_entity_poly.pdbx_seq_one_letter_code
_entity_poly.pdbx_strand_id
1 'polypeptide(L)'
;MIKICTVYFGDRYSTDYVDKLYNSIKRNSTVDFEFIVISDTKVDSRLYDDSASQNRVTMFNKNITVLPYNHLGDIKKHWHKLKFFSPQFGNQKPGDDIIIMDIDQIITSNIDELLTWPVKDNELLTYGVWWENKLGINGGFYKFKSGSLKFVWDDFIKNPEFWQMNFYNKGDVHVPLYGEQNYVKWKIQEHNAILTKLPAEWLGTWTDSYKKNLELNQMYMNRFNTDYMIMDDVHENIKVVHFAGVGKTI
;
A
#
# COMPACT_ATOMS: atom_id res chain seq x y z
N MET A 1 12.53 14.17 2.52
CA MET A 1 11.61 13.68 3.57
C MET A 1 10.94 12.40 3.10
N ILE A 2 10.71 11.45 4.02
CA ILE A 2 9.94 10.23 3.69
C ILE A 2 8.47 10.51 4.00
N LYS A 3 7.60 10.21 3.03
CA LYS A 3 6.14 10.31 3.17
C LYS A 3 5.53 8.92 2.98
N ILE A 4 4.92 8.38 4.02
CA ILE A 4 4.21 7.11 3.97
C ILE A 4 2.74 7.41 3.78
N CYS A 5 2.18 6.90 2.69
CA CYS A 5 0.86 7.23 2.19
C CYS A 5 -0.03 5.99 2.16
N THR A 6 -1.27 6.13 2.56
CA THR A 6 -2.26 5.05 2.46
C THR A 6 -3.64 5.58 2.09
N VAL A 7 -4.54 4.67 1.74
CA VAL A 7 -5.95 4.99 1.42
C VAL A 7 -6.84 4.20 2.34
N TYR A 8 -7.77 4.89 2.99
CA TYR A 8 -8.82 4.31 3.81
C TYR A 8 -10.19 4.67 3.21
N PHE A 9 -11.04 3.68 2.95
CA PHE A 9 -12.36 3.89 2.36
C PHE A 9 -13.36 2.82 2.81
N GLY A 10 -14.61 3.25 2.86
CA GLY A 10 -15.74 2.37 3.17
C GLY A 10 -15.71 1.84 4.60
N ASP A 11 -16.41 0.73 4.82
CA ASP A 11 -16.66 0.12 6.12
C ASP A 11 -16.05 -1.28 6.28
N ARG A 12 -15.27 -1.72 5.27
CA ARG A 12 -14.65 -3.06 5.27
C ARG A 12 -13.64 -3.24 6.41
N TYR A 13 -12.91 -2.19 6.71
CA TYR A 13 -11.93 -2.15 7.79
C TYR A 13 -12.34 -1.08 8.80
N SER A 14 -12.09 -1.32 10.09
CA SER A 14 -12.21 -0.25 11.07
C SER A 14 -11.04 0.75 10.89
N THR A 15 -11.21 1.96 11.37
CA THR A 15 -10.17 2.99 11.37
C THR A 15 -8.94 2.59 12.15
N ASP A 16 -9.06 1.64 13.09
CA ASP A 16 -7.95 1.09 13.85
C ASP A 16 -6.85 0.49 12.95
N TYR A 17 -7.20 0.05 11.72
CA TYR A 17 -6.20 -0.46 10.78
C TYR A 17 -5.18 0.61 10.39
N VAL A 18 -5.62 1.83 10.21
CA VAL A 18 -4.73 2.96 9.91
C VAL A 18 -3.79 3.22 11.10
N ASP A 19 -4.33 3.26 12.31
CA ASP A 19 -3.55 3.46 13.53
C ASP A 19 -2.61 2.27 13.81
N LYS A 20 -3.05 1.05 13.54
CA LYS A 20 -2.21 -0.15 13.67
C LYS A 20 -1.03 -0.10 12.70
N LEU A 21 -1.27 0.26 11.43
CA LEU A 21 -0.19 0.42 10.45
C LEU A 21 0.78 1.52 10.91
N TYR A 22 0.28 2.72 11.22
CA TYR A 22 1.10 3.82 11.72
C TYR A 22 1.93 3.42 12.93
N ASN A 23 1.32 2.85 13.94
CA ASN A 23 1.98 2.47 15.18
C ASN A 23 2.99 1.35 14.95
N SER A 24 2.72 0.40 14.06
CA SER A 24 3.66 -0.66 13.73
C SER A 24 4.92 -0.12 13.03
N ILE A 25 4.76 0.83 12.11
CA ILE A 25 5.88 1.55 11.48
C ILE A 25 6.68 2.31 12.55
N LYS A 26 5.99 3.09 13.40
CA LYS A 26 6.64 3.91 14.41
C LYS A 26 7.43 3.11 15.44
N ARG A 27 6.96 1.90 15.79
CA ARG A 27 7.69 1.01 16.71
C ARG A 27 8.92 0.35 16.07
N ASN A 28 8.90 0.15 14.77
CA ASN A 28 9.91 -0.62 14.03
C ASN A 28 10.78 0.25 13.14
N SER A 29 10.77 1.57 13.33
CA SER A 29 11.62 2.49 12.59
C SER A 29 12.20 3.57 13.51
N THR A 30 13.47 3.90 13.26
CA THR A 30 14.15 5.08 13.83
C THR A 30 14.14 6.27 12.87
N VAL A 31 13.72 6.06 11.64
CA VAL A 31 13.69 7.08 10.58
C VAL A 31 12.45 7.97 10.75
N ASP A 32 12.65 9.27 10.59
CA ASP A 32 11.54 10.22 10.60
C ASP A 32 10.72 10.15 9.31
N PHE A 33 9.40 10.18 9.45
CA PHE A 33 8.47 10.16 8.34
C PHE A 33 7.20 10.97 8.63
N GLU A 34 6.56 11.44 7.57
CA GLU A 34 5.17 11.91 7.60
C GLU A 34 4.23 10.78 7.20
N PHE A 35 3.12 10.59 7.92
CA PHE A 35 2.11 9.59 7.57
C PHE A 35 0.85 10.29 7.07
N ILE A 36 0.41 9.92 5.86
CA ILE A 36 -0.65 10.60 5.11
C ILE A 36 -1.72 9.58 4.72
N VAL A 37 -2.97 9.90 5.01
CA VAL A 37 -4.12 9.08 4.67
C VAL A 37 -5.06 9.85 3.75
N ILE A 38 -5.42 9.29 2.61
CA ILE A 38 -6.60 9.73 1.86
C ILE A 38 -7.79 8.94 2.39
N SER A 39 -8.81 9.65 2.88
CA SER A 39 -9.99 9.01 3.49
C SER A 39 -11.30 9.58 2.97
N ASP A 40 -12.30 8.72 2.77
CA ASP A 40 -13.69 9.08 2.51
C ASP A 40 -14.43 9.47 3.81
N THR A 41 -13.84 9.19 4.96
CA THR A 41 -14.39 9.58 6.24
C THR A 41 -14.26 11.08 6.42
N LYS A 42 -15.36 11.75 6.72
CA LYS A 42 -15.34 13.17 7.07
C LYS A 42 -14.61 13.33 8.39
N VAL A 43 -13.36 13.73 8.33
CA VAL A 43 -12.63 14.17 9.51
C VAL A 43 -13.03 15.61 9.77
N ASP A 44 -13.85 15.83 10.78
CA ASP A 44 -14.07 17.19 11.26
C ASP A 44 -12.86 17.63 12.07
N SER A 45 -12.00 18.40 11.45
CA SER A 45 -10.80 18.96 12.09
C SER A 45 -11.10 19.90 13.26
N ARG A 46 -12.38 20.15 13.56
CA ARG A 46 -12.83 21.02 14.63
C ARG A 46 -13.18 20.30 15.92
N LEU A 47 -13.14 18.98 15.95
CA LEU A 47 -13.50 18.19 17.14
C LEU A 47 -12.25 17.80 17.96
N TYR A 48 -11.48 18.79 18.35
CA TYR A 48 -10.59 18.68 19.51
C TYR A 48 -11.28 19.11 20.82
N ASP A 49 -12.61 19.03 20.88
CA ASP A 49 -13.37 19.38 22.07
C ASP A 49 -14.03 18.14 22.69
N ASP A 50 -13.80 17.99 23.99
CA ASP A 50 -14.07 16.83 24.84
C ASP A 50 -15.57 16.58 25.16
N SER A 51 -16.50 16.97 24.31
CA SER A 51 -17.90 16.75 24.58
C SER A 51 -18.58 15.74 23.68
N ALA A 52 -19.02 14.68 24.30
CA ALA A 52 -19.75 13.55 23.74
C ALA A 52 -20.91 13.95 22.82
N SER A 53 -20.73 13.73 21.52
CA SER A 53 -21.85 13.56 20.60
C SER A 53 -21.65 12.32 19.72
N GLN A 54 -22.68 11.49 19.66
CA GLN A 54 -22.75 10.13 19.12
C GLN A 54 -22.69 10.04 17.59
N ASN A 55 -22.01 10.94 16.92
CA ASN A 55 -21.71 10.79 15.51
C ASN A 55 -20.26 10.30 15.38
N ARG A 56 -20.06 9.12 14.84
CA ARG A 56 -18.78 8.48 14.60
C ARG A 56 -17.82 9.41 13.87
N VAL A 57 -17.17 10.29 14.59
CA VAL A 57 -15.98 10.97 14.13
C VAL A 57 -14.83 10.03 14.46
N THR A 58 -14.34 9.37 13.48
CA THR A 58 -13.23 8.47 13.63
C THR A 58 -11.96 9.30 13.73
N MET A 59 -11.43 9.38 14.94
CA MET A 59 -10.18 10.10 15.20
C MET A 59 -9.01 9.19 14.91
N PHE A 60 -8.29 9.48 13.84
CA PHE A 60 -6.95 8.93 13.64
C PHE A 60 -5.97 9.56 14.65
N ASN A 61 -4.85 8.88 14.86
CA ASN A 61 -3.76 9.42 15.67
C ASN A 61 -3.43 10.86 15.21
N LYS A 62 -3.25 11.78 16.16
CA LYS A 62 -2.98 13.21 15.91
C LYS A 62 -1.75 13.48 15.01
N ASN A 63 -0.85 12.51 14.89
CA ASN A 63 0.34 12.60 14.04
C ASN A 63 0.07 12.13 12.59
N ILE A 64 -1.17 11.77 12.26
CA ILE A 64 -1.57 11.34 10.94
C ILE A 64 -2.20 12.54 10.21
N THR A 65 -1.67 12.86 9.04
CA THR A 65 -2.28 13.86 8.15
C THR A 65 -3.38 13.20 7.35
N VAL A 66 -4.61 13.66 7.52
CA VAL A 66 -5.77 13.15 6.78
C VAL A 66 -6.12 14.10 5.65
N LEU A 67 -6.16 13.57 4.44
CA LEU A 67 -6.61 14.28 3.25
C LEU A 67 -8.02 13.84 2.87
N PRO A 68 -8.89 14.77 2.46
CA PRO A 68 -10.21 14.42 2.00
C PRO A 68 -10.13 13.55 0.75
N TYR A 69 -11.07 12.65 0.63
CA TYR A 69 -11.18 11.72 -0.48
C TYR A 69 -11.42 12.43 -1.82
N ASN A 70 -11.85 13.69 -1.81
CA ASN A 70 -12.11 14.56 -2.98
C ASN A 70 -11.82 13.85 -4.29
N HIS A 71 -12.78 13.08 -4.73
CA HIS A 71 -12.64 12.32 -5.95
C HIS A 71 -13.34 13.06 -7.09
N LEU A 72 -12.80 12.86 -8.23
CA LEU A 72 -13.44 13.22 -9.48
C LEU A 72 -14.39 12.05 -9.82
N GLY A 73 -15.53 11.98 -9.10
CA GLY A 73 -16.66 11.09 -9.33
C GLY A 73 -16.40 9.59 -9.53
N ASP A 74 -15.51 9.23 -10.42
CA ASP A 74 -15.43 7.90 -11.01
C ASP A 74 -14.28 7.03 -10.51
N ILE A 75 -13.46 7.53 -9.58
CA ILE A 75 -12.34 6.77 -9.01
C ILE A 75 -12.86 5.89 -7.87
N LYS A 76 -12.62 4.58 -7.97
CA LYS A 76 -13.17 3.60 -7.04
C LYS A 76 -12.10 3.06 -6.10
N LYS A 77 -12.42 3.00 -4.80
CA LYS A 77 -11.69 2.23 -3.78
C LYS A 77 -10.16 2.46 -3.82
N HIS A 78 -9.40 1.37 -3.88
CA HIS A 78 -7.94 1.37 -3.86
C HIS A 78 -7.29 2.13 -5.03
N TRP A 79 -7.99 2.40 -6.12
CA TRP A 79 -7.50 3.22 -7.22
C TRP A 79 -7.13 4.64 -6.80
N HIS A 80 -7.65 5.12 -5.68
CA HIS A 80 -7.23 6.40 -5.10
C HIS A 80 -5.75 6.45 -4.70
N LYS A 81 -5.07 5.31 -4.57
CA LYS A 81 -3.61 5.25 -4.38
C LYS A 81 -2.85 5.98 -5.49
N LEU A 82 -3.38 5.96 -6.72
CA LEU A 82 -2.76 6.60 -7.86
C LEU A 82 -2.59 8.11 -7.70
N LYS A 83 -3.39 8.76 -6.83
CA LYS A 83 -3.24 10.18 -6.52
C LYS A 83 -1.84 10.50 -6.00
N PHE A 84 -1.25 9.60 -5.22
CA PHE A 84 0.07 9.84 -4.65
C PHE A 84 1.21 9.84 -5.68
N PHE A 85 0.98 9.40 -6.91
CA PHE A 85 1.93 9.57 -8.00
C PHE A 85 2.00 11.02 -8.49
N SER A 86 1.02 11.85 -8.15
CA SER A 86 1.05 13.29 -8.44
C SER A 86 1.52 14.08 -7.22
N PRO A 87 2.48 15.00 -7.38
CA PRO A 87 2.94 15.85 -6.29
C PRO A 87 1.88 16.82 -5.75
N GLN A 88 0.72 16.93 -6.42
CA GLN A 88 -0.42 17.71 -5.95
C GLN A 88 -1.09 17.12 -4.70
N PHE A 89 -0.90 15.82 -4.45
CA PHE A 89 -1.48 15.13 -3.31
C PHE A 89 -0.41 14.79 -2.27
N GLY A 90 -0.77 14.90 -1.00
CA GLY A 90 0.13 14.54 0.10
C GLY A 90 1.19 15.57 0.41
N ASN A 91 0.98 16.83 0.03
CA ASN A 91 1.91 17.94 0.31
C ASN A 91 3.36 17.59 -0.05
N GLN A 92 3.54 16.95 -1.20
CA GLN A 92 4.83 16.44 -1.65
C GLN A 92 5.74 17.58 -2.13
N LYS A 93 7.03 17.44 -1.86
CA LYS A 93 8.07 18.35 -2.34
C LYS A 93 9.05 17.62 -3.25
N PRO A 94 9.73 18.32 -4.17
CA PRO A 94 10.80 17.72 -4.96
C PRO A 94 11.84 17.07 -4.04
N GLY A 95 12.23 15.83 -4.35
CA GLY A 95 13.20 15.06 -3.57
C GLY A 95 12.61 14.25 -2.40
N ASP A 96 11.31 14.40 -2.09
CA ASP A 96 10.66 13.51 -1.12
C ASP A 96 10.62 12.07 -1.65
N ASP A 97 10.80 11.11 -0.76
CA ASP A 97 10.52 9.70 -1.00
C ASP A 97 9.05 9.43 -0.67
N ILE A 98 8.31 8.97 -1.65
CA ILE A 98 6.90 8.60 -1.50
C ILE A 98 6.81 7.09 -1.36
N ILE A 99 6.21 6.64 -0.27
CA ILE A 99 5.95 5.23 0.00
C ILE A 99 4.44 5.06 0.12
N ILE A 100 3.85 4.22 -0.71
CA ILE A 100 2.43 3.87 -0.62
C ILE A 100 2.33 2.47 -0.01
N MET A 101 1.50 2.33 1.03
CA MET A 101 1.26 1.05 1.71
C MET A 101 -0.24 0.80 1.86
N ASP A 102 -0.65 -0.46 1.76
CA ASP A 102 -2.02 -0.86 2.09
C ASP A 102 -2.22 -0.90 3.60
N ILE A 103 -3.44 -0.57 4.05
CA ILE A 103 -3.76 -0.51 5.49
C ILE A 103 -3.81 -1.87 6.18
N ASP A 104 -3.90 -2.94 5.42
CA ASP A 104 -3.91 -4.32 5.90
C ASP A 104 -2.52 -4.94 5.95
N GLN A 105 -1.54 -4.11 6.31
CA GLN A 105 -0.15 -4.52 6.54
C GLN A 105 0.26 -4.25 7.99
N ILE A 106 1.13 -5.09 8.51
CA ILE A 106 1.77 -4.93 9.82
C ILE A 106 3.27 -5.04 9.66
N ILE A 107 4.00 -4.15 10.32
CA ILE A 107 5.45 -4.18 10.39
C ILE A 107 5.87 -5.06 11.57
N THR A 108 6.69 -6.05 11.30
CA THR A 108 7.08 -7.08 12.27
C THR A 108 8.52 -6.99 12.75
N SER A 109 9.37 -6.28 12.00
CA SER A 109 10.77 -6.06 12.37
C SER A 109 11.24 -4.68 11.90
N ASN A 110 12.50 -4.31 12.18
CA ASN A 110 13.05 -3.02 11.77
C ASN A 110 12.96 -2.83 10.26
N ILE A 111 12.39 -1.69 9.84
CA ILE A 111 12.18 -1.33 8.43
C ILE A 111 13.01 -0.14 7.97
N ASP A 112 13.98 0.33 8.72
CA ASP A 112 14.78 1.48 8.35
C ASP A 112 15.45 1.28 6.99
N GLU A 113 15.96 0.09 6.73
CA GLU A 113 16.54 -0.27 5.44
C GLU A 113 15.53 -0.16 4.30
N LEU A 114 14.29 -0.63 4.51
CA LEU A 114 13.21 -0.50 3.53
C LEU A 114 12.84 0.96 3.28
N LEU A 115 12.72 1.75 4.34
CA LEU A 115 12.35 3.15 4.24
C LEU A 115 13.44 3.99 3.57
N THR A 116 14.72 3.67 3.83
CA THR A 116 15.87 4.41 3.29
C THR A 116 16.46 3.80 2.02
N TRP A 117 15.92 2.67 1.54
CA TRP A 117 16.38 2.05 0.30
C TRP A 117 16.45 3.09 -0.83
N PRO A 118 17.60 3.26 -1.46
CA PRO A 118 17.77 4.31 -2.45
C PRO A 118 16.88 4.05 -3.66
N VAL A 119 16.20 5.09 -4.11
CA VAL A 119 15.41 5.06 -5.32
C VAL A 119 15.89 6.16 -6.27
N LYS A 120 16.04 5.81 -7.55
CA LYS A 120 16.46 6.72 -8.61
C LYS A 120 15.25 7.51 -9.13
N ASP A 121 15.55 8.59 -9.83
CA ASP A 121 14.53 9.22 -10.66
C ASP A 121 14.02 8.23 -11.72
N ASN A 122 12.74 8.28 -12.01
CA ASN A 122 12.08 7.37 -12.96
C ASN A 122 12.14 5.89 -12.54
N GLU A 123 12.16 5.60 -11.24
CA GLU A 123 12.20 4.24 -10.70
C GLU A 123 11.03 3.98 -9.76
N LEU A 124 10.39 2.81 -9.91
CA LEU A 124 9.43 2.26 -8.97
C LEU A 124 10.06 1.07 -8.24
N LEU A 125 10.14 1.16 -6.92
CA LEU A 125 10.43 0.03 -6.05
C LEU A 125 9.12 -0.60 -5.57
N THR A 126 9.02 -1.92 -5.60
CA THR A 126 7.85 -2.67 -5.14
C THR A 126 8.23 -4.08 -4.72
N TYR A 127 7.31 -4.80 -4.11
CA TYR A 127 7.46 -6.25 -3.94
C TYR A 127 7.02 -7.00 -5.20
N GLY A 128 7.64 -8.15 -5.45
CA GLY A 128 7.10 -9.14 -6.37
C GLY A 128 5.83 -9.77 -5.79
N VAL A 129 4.95 -10.27 -6.65
CA VAL A 129 3.83 -11.12 -6.19
C VAL A 129 4.36 -12.52 -5.87
N TRP A 130 3.82 -13.11 -4.82
CA TRP A 130 4.26 -14.41 -4.31
C TRP A 130 3.67 -15.60 -5.10
N TRP A 131 2.61 -15.36 -5.85
CA TRP A 131 1.90 -16.39 -6.65
C TRP A 131 2.29 -16.42 -8.12
N GLU A 132 3.03 -15.44 -8.61
CA GLU A 132 3.44 -15.33 -10.01
C GLU A 132 4.95 -15.41 -10.20
N ASN A 133 5.35 -16.01 -11.30
CA ASN A 133 6.73 -15.99 -11.76
C ASN A 133 7.14 -14.55 -12.16
N LYS A 134 8.08 -13.99 -11.46
CA LYS A 134 8.97 -12.86 -11.87
C LYS A 134 8.35 -11.57 -12.43
N LEU A 135 7.16 -11.57 -13.06
CA LEU A 135 6.61 -10.42 -13.78
C LEU A 135 5.58 -9.61 -12.99
N GLY A 136 4.94 -10.20 -12.00
CA GLY A 136 3.95 -9.51 -11.18
C GLY A 136 4.57 -8.53 -10.20
N ILE A 137 3.79 -7.52 -9.79
CA ILE A 137 4.12 -6.59 -8.72
C ILE A 137 3.04 -6.64 -7.64
N ASN A 138 3.40 -6.31 -6.42
CA ASN A 138 2.45 -6.25 -5.31
C ASN A 138 2.01 -4.81 -5.08
N GLY A 139 0.74 -4.52 -5.34
CA GLY A 139 0.14 -3.19 -5.17
C GLY A 139 0.06 -2.70 -3.72
N GLY A 140 0.40 -3.55 -2.75
CA GLY A 140 0.43 -3.18 -1.34
C GLY A 140 1.64 -2.33 -0.95
N PHE A 141 2.63 -2.21 -1.82
CA PHE A 141 3.81 -1.38 -1.56
C PHE A 141 4.38 -0.78 -2.84
N TYR A 142 4.53 0.54 -2.85
CA TYR A 142 5.26 1.29 -3.87
C TYR A 142 6.19 2.30 -3.21
N LYS A 143 7.40 2.48 -3.75
CA LYS A 143 8.29 3.56 -3.36
C LYS A 143 8.90 4.22 -4.60
N PHE A 144 8.89 5.56 -4.62
CA PHE A 144 9.43 6.36 -5.74
C PHE A 144 9.73 7.80 -5.28
N LYS A 145 10.46 8.57 -6.09
CA LYS A 145 10.68 10.01 -5.86
C LYS A 145 9.44 10.82 -6.24
N SER A 146 9.11 11.81 -5.43
CA SER A 146 8.00 12.71 -5.70
C SER A 146 8.07 13.30 -7.11
N GLY A 147 7.01 13.12 -7.87
CA GLY A 147 6.86 13.61 -9.23
C GLY A 147 7.57 12.80 -10.32
N SER A 148 8.47 11.88 -9.98
CA SER A 148 9.26 11.13 -10.97
C SER A 148 8.40 10.18 -11.84
N LEU A 149 7.31 9.67 -11.30
CA LEU A 149 6.37 8.77 -11.98
C LEU A 149 5.00 9.41 -12.19
N LYS A 150 4.96 10.72 -12.32
CA LYS A 150 3.72 11.50 -12.43
C LYS A 150 2.81 11.04 -13.59
N PHE A 151 3.37 10.49 -14.65
CA PHE A 151 2.62 9.97 -15.80
C PHE A 151 1.60 8.89 -15.39
N VAL A 152 1.84 8.14 -14.31
CA VAL A 152 0.90 7.14 -13.80
C VAL A 152 -0.44 7.82 -13.43
N TRP A 153 -0.39 8.96 -12.75
CA TRP A 153 -1.57 9.72 -12.42
C TRP A 153 -2.11 10.51 -13.63
N ASP A 154 -1.25 11.21 -14.35
CA ASP A 154 -1.65 12.10 -15.44
C ASP A 154 -2.38 11.36 -16.57
N ASP A 155 -2.00 10.11 -16.83
CA ASP A 155 -2.70 9.29 -17.80
C ASP A 155 -3.99 8.70 -17.24
N PHE A 156 -3.97 8.28 -15.98
CA PHE A 156 -5.16 7.74 -15.32
C PHE A 156 -6.30 8.75 -15.29
N ILE A 157 -6.01 9.98 -14.89
CA ILE A 157 -7.04 10.99 -14.67
C ILE A 157 -7.71 11.50 -15.96
N LYS A 158 -7.12 11.24 -17.11
CA LYS A 158 -7.73 11.56 -18.41
C LYS A 158 -9.00 10.75 -18.68
N ASN A 159 -9.05 9.50 -18.21
CA ASN A 159 -10.22 8.64 -18.33
C ASN A 159 -10.20 7.53 -17.26
N PRO A 160 -10.52 7.86 -16.00
CA PRO A 160 -10.44 6.90 -14.89
C PRO A 160 -11.35 5.69 -15.09
N GLU A 161 -12.55 5.89 -15.63
CA GLU A 161 -13.52 4.82 -15.88
C GLU A 161 -12.95 3.79 -16.86
N PHE A 162 -12.41 4.24 -17.99
CA PHE A 162 -11.80 3.38 -18.99
C PHE A 162 -10.68 2.51 -18.40
N TRP A 163 -9.77 3.12 -17.64
CA TRP A 163 -8.65 2.41 -17.06
C TRP A 163 -9.08 1.37 -16.03
N GLN A 164 -10.00 1.73 -15.15
CA GLN A 164 -10.55 0.82 -14.15
C GLN A 164 -11.26 -0.37 -14.80
N MET A 165 -12.07 -0.14 -15.82
CA MET A 165 -12.74 -1.22 -16.55
C MET A 165 -11.75 -2.11 -17.30
N ASN A 166 -10.78 -1.51 -17.99
CA ASN A 166 -9.85 -2.23 -18.83
C ASN A 166 -8.94 -3.15 -18.01
N PHE A 167 -8.42 -2.67 -16.90
CA PHE A 167 -7.53 -3.46 -16.04
C PHE A 167 -8.28 -4.40 -15.09
N TYR A 168 -9.52 -4.10 -14.75
CA TYR A 168 -10.37 -5.02 -14.03
C TYR A 168 -10.71 -6.27 -14.85
N ASN A 169 -10.97 -6.10 -16.14
CA ASN A 169 -11.40 -7.17 -17.03
C ASN A 169 -10.25 -7.86 -17.79
N LYS A 170 -9.10 -7.20 -17.92
CA LYS A 170 -7.96 -7.65 -18.73
C LYS A 170 -6.68 -7.83 -17.94
N GLY A 171 -6.75 -7.81 -16.62
CA GLY A 171 -5.56 -8.05 -15.79
C GLY A 171 -4.94 -9.42 -16.10
N ASP A 172 -3.62 -9.49 -16.11
CA ASP A 172 -2.86 -10.74 -16.26
C ASP A 172 -3.13 -11.76 -15.15
N VAL A 173 -3.95 -11.37 -14.20
CA VAL A 173 -4.31 -12.17 -13.04
C VAL A 173 -5.80 -12.47 -13.13
N HIS A 174 -6.15 -13.71 -12.98
CA HIS A 174 -7.52 -14.20 -12.95
C HIS A 174 -8.35 -13.66 -11.77
N VAL A 175 -7.81 -12.71 -11.01
CA VAL A 175 -8.46 -12.13 -9.85
C VAL A 175 -8.75 -10.66 -10.08
N PRO A 176 -10.03 -10.26 -10.14
CA PRO A 176 -10.46 -8.89 -10.42
C PRO A 176 -9.93 -7.80 -9.46
N LEU A 177 -9.35 -8.19 -8.34
CA LEU A 177 -8.91 -7.28 -7.28
C LEU A 177 -7.59 -6.56 -7.57
N TYR A 178 -6.85 -6.96 -8.59
CA TYR A 178 -5.48 -6.48 -8.85
C TYR A 178 -5.36 -5.49 -10.02
N GLY A 179 -6.48 -4.93 -10.44
CA GLY A 179 -6.52 -4.02 -11.60
C GLY A 179 -5.56 -2.85 -11.50
N GLU A 180 -5.52 -2.16 -10.36
CA GLU A 180 -4.67 -1.00 -10.15
C GLU A 180 -3.17 -1.33 -10.24
N GLN A 181 -2.71 -2.42 -9.63
CA GLN A 181 -1.29 -2.80 -9.72
C GLN A 181 -0.89 -3.20 -11.15
N ASN A 182 -1.77 -3.84 -11.91
CA ASN A 182 -1.52 -4.16 -13.30
C ASN A 182 -1.45 -2.89 -14.16
N TYR A 183 -2.30 -1.90 -13.88
CA TYR A 183 -2.22 -0.59 -14.52
C TYR A 183 -0.88 0.10 -14.23
N VAL A 184 -0.46 0.15 -12.97
CA VAL A 184 0.83 0.75 -12.59
C VAL A 184 1.97 0.06 -13.32
N LYS A 185 2.05 -1.28 -13.26
CA LYS A 185 3.06 -2.08 -13.97
C LYS A 185 3.11 -1.74 -15.45
N TRP A 186 1.94 -1.70 -16.09
CA TRP A 186 1.85 -1.40 -17.51
C TRP A 186 2.36 0.00 -17.83
N LYS A 187 1.99 1.01 -17.03
CA LYS A 187 2.48 2.38 -17.20
C LYS A 187 3.99 2.50 -17.01
N ILE A 188 4.55 1.83 -16.03
CA ILE A 188 6.01 1.78 -15.83
C ILE A 188 6.71 1.22 -17.09
N GLN A 189 6.16 0.17 -17.68
CA GLN A 189 6.70 -0.43 -18.90
C GLN A 189 6.52 0.47 -20.12
N GLU A 190 5.33 1.05 -20.30
CA GLU A 190 5.01 1.94 -21.43
C GLU A 190 5.94 3.17 -21.47
N HIS A 191 6.26 3.74 -20.32
CA HIS A 191 7.14 4.89 -20.21
C HIS A 191 8.62 4.55 -20.04
N ASN A 192 9.00 3.29 -20.20
CA ASN A 192 10.37 2.80 -19.99
C ASN A 192 10.97 3.22 -18.64
N ALA A 193 10.15 3.28 -17.62
CA ALA A 193 10.61 3.52 -16.26
C ALA A 193 11.22 2.25 -15.66
N ILE A 194 12.09 2.42 -14.68
CA ILE A 194 12.78 1.33 -14.02
C ILE A 194 11.82 0.68 -13.01
N LEU A 195 11.69 -0.64 -13.08
CA LEU A 195 10.96 -1.43 -12.10
C LEU A 195 11.93 -2.29 -11.30
N THR A 196 12.10 -1.97 -10.03
CA THR A 196 12.98 -2.72 -9.12
C THR A 196 12.15 -3.43 -8.07
N LYS A 197 12.44 -4.72 -7.86
CA LYS A 197 11.81 -5.53 -6.84
C LYS A 197 12.68 -5.58 -5.60
N LEU A 198 12.07 -5.30 -4.46
CA LEU A 198 12.66 -5.47 -3.16
C LEU A 198 12.91 -6.94 -2.84
N PRO A 199 13.79 -7.26 -1.88
CA PRO A 199 14.03 -8.63 -1.45
C PRO A 199 12.73 -9.34 -1.09
N ALA A 200 12.52 -10.51 -1.68
CA ALA A 200 11.26 -11.24 -1.53
C ALA A 200 11.03 -11.72 -0.09
N GLU A 201 12.10 -11.97 0.64
CA GLU A 201 12.10 -12.41 2.04
C GLU A 201 11.60 -11.33 3.02
N TRP A 202 11.49 -10.08 2.59
CA TRP A 202 10.97 -9.00 3.43
C TRP A 202 9.45 -8.97 3.52
N LEU A 203 8.75 -9.63 2.60
CA LEU A 203 7.30 -9.65 2.55
C LEU A 203 6.74 -11.00 2.94
N GLY A 204 6.03 -11.05 4.05
CA GLY A 204 5.12 -12.13 4.39
C GLY A 204 3.71 -11.84 3.92
N THR A 205 2.97 -12.87 3.51
CA THR A 205 1.55 -12.73 3.17
C THR A 205 0.74 -13.68 4.02
N TRP A 206 -0.30 -13.12 4.67
CA TRP A 206 -1.26 -13.94 5.39
C TRP A 206 -2.56 -14.03 4.62
N THR A 207 -2.99 -15.24 4.37
CA THR A 207 -4.36 -15.52 3.93
C THR A 207 -4.88 -16.71 4.72
N ASP A 208 -6.18 -16.77 5.00
CA ASP A 208 -6.80 -17.97 5.61
C ASP A 208 -6.55 -19.23 4.77
N SER A 209 -6.29 -19.05 3.49
CA SER A 209 -5.90 -20.10 2.56
C SER A 209 -4.56 -20.72 2.92
N TYR A 210 -3.63 -19.99 3.52
CA TYR A 210 -2.32 -20.50 3.91
C TYR A 210 -2.40 -21.57 4.97
N LYS A 211 -3.21 -21.34 6.03
CA LYS A 211 -3.40 -22.36 7.09
C LYS A 211 -4.03 -23.65 6.57
N LYS A 212 -4.82 -23.55 5.50
CA LYS A 212 -5.64 -24.66 4.98
C LYS A 212 -5.07 -25.31 3.73
N ASN A 213 -4.12 -24.65 3.06
CA ASN A 213 -3.60 -25.07 1.76
C ASN A 213 -2.10 -25.38 1.87
N LEU A 214 -1.78 -26.67 2.00
CA LEU A 214 -0.40 -27.14 2.08
C LEU A 214 0.45 -26.79 0.84
N GLU A 215 -0.17 -26.71 -0.34
CA GLU A 215 0.52 -26.37 -1.59
C GLU A 215 0.97 -24.90 -1.61
N LEU A 216 0.12 -23.99 -1.15
CA LEU A 216 0.48 -22.57 -1.00
C LEU A 216 1.54 -22.38 0.08
N ASN A 217 1.47 -23.11 1.18
CA ASN A 217 2.50 -23.11 2.21
C ASN A 217 3.84 -23.57 1.64
N GLN A 218 3.86 -24.66 0.87
CA GLN A 218 5.08 -25.17 0.26
C GLN A 218 5.68 -24.17 -0.73
N MET A 219 4.86 -23.54 -1.57
CA MET A 219 5.32 -22.47 -2.47
C MET A 219 5.94 -21.31 -1.69
N TYR A 220 5.34 -20.92 -0.59
CA TYR A 220 5.84 -19.85 0.25
C TYR A 220 7.17 -20.21 0.90
N MET A 221 7.25 -21.40 1.52
CA MET A 221 8.47 -21.92 2.12
C MET A 221 9.62 -21.99 1.12
N ASN A 222 9.34 -22.50 -0.07
CA ASN A 222 10.33 -22.58 -1.15
C ASN A 222 10.81 -21.18 -1.60
N ARG A 223 9.90 -20.21 -1.66
CA ARG A 223 10.23 -18.85 -2.07
C ARG A 223 11.13 -18.13 -1.08
N PHE A 224 10.86 -18.29 0.20
CA PHE A 224 11.59 -17.61 1.27
C PHE A 224 12.72 -18.46 1.86
N ASN A 225 12.92 -19.67 1.32
CA ASN A 225 13.90 -20.64 1.83
C ASN A 225 13.74 -20.86 3.33
N THR A 226 12.49 -21.03 3.77
CA THR A 226 12.12 -21.27 5.16
C THR A 226 11.55 -22.67 5.32
N ASP A 227 11.78 -23.31 6.45
CA ASP A 227 11.27 -24.65 6.72
C ASP A 227 9.80 -24.64 7.17
N TYR A 228 9.28 -23.49 7.56
CA TYR A 228 7.88 -23.35 8.01
C TYR A 228 7.38 -21.92 7.89
N MET A 229 6.07 -21.77 7.74
CA MET A 229 5.34 -20.54 7.98
C MET A 229 4.15 -20.84 8.86
N ILE A 230 4.38 -20.75 10.14
CA ILE A 230 3.33 -20.68 11.15
C ILE A 230 3.19 -19.19 11.47
N MET A 231 1.96 -18.71 11.51
CA MET A 231 1.74 -17.29 11.74
C MET A 231 1.98 -16.82 13.15
N ASP A 232 2.09 -17.71 14.05
CA ASP A 232 2.49 -17.39 15.41
C ASP A 232 4.00 -17.09 15.49
N ASP A 233 4.75 -17.50 14.43
CA ASP A 233 6.18 -17.27 14.26
C ASP A 233 6.46 -16.65 12.89
N VAL A 234 6.61 -15.34 12.86
CA VAL A 234 7.04 -14.62 11.66
C VAL A 234 8.55 -14.76 11.55
N HIS A 235 9.02 -15.29 10.41
CA HIS A 235 10.46 -15.40 10.16
C HIS A 235 11.16 -14.05 10.35
N GLU A 236 12.34 -14.05 11.01
CA GLU A 236 13.06 -12.82 11.38
C GLU A 236 13.37 -11.87 10.21
N ASN A 237 13.52 -12.41 9.00
CA ASN A 237 13.76 -11.62 7.79
C ASN A 237 12.52 -10.91 7.26
N ILE A 238 11.32 -11.30 7.71
CA ILE A 238 10.09 -10.65 7.27
C ILE A 238 9.98 -9.31 7.98
N LYS A 239 9.90 -8.25 7.18
CA LYS A 239 9.73 -6.88 7.64
C LYS A 239 8.27 -6.45 7.63
N VAL A 240 7.52 -6.92 6.65
CA VAL A 240 6.10 -6.56 6.42
C VAL A 240 5.27 -7.82 6.23
N VAL A 241 4.21 -7.95 7.01
CA VAL A 241 3.17 -8.96 6.78
C VAL A 241 1.96 -8.31 6.17
N HIS A 242 1.58 -8.77 4.98
CA HIS A 242 0.40 -8.29 4.27
C HIS A 242 -0.77 -9.26 4.44
N PHE A 243 -1.85 -8.76 4.99
CA PHE A 243 -3.09 -9.52 5.22
C PHE A 243 -4.02 -9.39 4.02
N ALA A 244 -3.69 -10.01 2.89
CA ALA A 244 -4.50 -9.95 1.68
C ALA A 244 -5.75 -10.85 1.75
N GLY A 245 -6.95 -10.34 1.45
CA GLY A 245 -8.20 -11.12 1.33
C GLY A 245 -9.35 -10.66 2.21
N VAL A 246 -10.42 -11.43 2.28
CA VAL A 246 -11.71 -11.07 2.90
C VAL A 246 -11.83 -11.69 4.30
N GLY A 247 -12.46 -10.97 5.22
CA GLY A 247 -12.93 -11.55 6.50
C GLY A 247 -11.86 -11.66 7.58
N LYS A 248 -11.03 -10.65 7.73
CA LYS A 248 -9.93 -10.69 8.67
C LYS A 248 -10.12 -9.78 9.86
N THR A 249 -9.91 -10.34 11.02
CA THR A 249 -9.59 -9.61 12.24
C THR A 249 -8.08 -9.63 12.42
N ILE A 250 -7.45 -8.47 12.37
CA ILE A 250 -6.08 -8.28 12.81
C ILE A 250 -6.10 -7.92 14.29
#